data_e3dc5963578157bc058b0c183423f3e5
#
_entry.id   e3dc5963578157bc058b0c183423f3e5
#
_cell.length_a   1.000
_cell.length_b   1.000
_cell.length_c   1.000
_cell.angle_alpha   90.00
_cell.angle_beta   90.00
_cell.angle_gamma   90.00
#
_symmetry.space_group_name_H-M   'P 1'
#
loop_
_entity.id
_entity.type
_entity.pdbx_description
1 polymer ?
#
loop_
_entity_poly.entity_id
_entity_poly.type
_entity_poly.pdbx_seq_one_letter_code
_entity_poly.pdbx_strand_id
1 'polypeptide(L)'
;MQRRTFLAASLAAVAGSAVLGWRWWSQERQPVLLSARDNAQGEHFAVGYTLAGEQLFATQVTARCHDICVHPSLPLALFTGRRPSTESYLIDLQTGRLLQTLVTPANRHFQGHAVFDARGERLYSTENDTDEPGRGVIGVWQLDTAQRLQRVDDLSSHGVGPHQLLWLPDGKTLVVANGGIRTESGSREALNLDAMEPS
;
A
#
# COMPACT_ATOMS: atom_id res chain seq x y z
N MET A 1 5.52 18.31 54.61
CA MET A 1 5.00 17.74 53.34
C MET A 1 4.13 16.56 53.64
N GLN A 2 2.87 16.62 53.23
CA GLN A 2 1.89 15.59 53.61
C GLN A 2 2.14 14.32 52.78
N ARG A 3 2.10 13.14 53.42
CA ARG A 3 2.29 11.81 52.81
C ARG A 3 1.41 11.57 51.53
N ARG A 4 0.25 12.21 51.47
CA ARG A 4 -0.66 12.15 50.30
C ARG A 4 -0.11 12.81 49.06
N THR A 5 0.61 13.92 49.19
CA THR A 5 1.24 14.66 48.07
C THR A 5 2.42 13.87 47.47
N PHE A 6 3.17 13.17 48.34
CA PHE A 6 4.30 12.35 47.93
C PHE A 6 3.82 11.10 47.14
N LEU A 7 2.75 10.45 47.60
CA LEU A 7 2.16 9.29 46.89
C LEU A 7 1.55 9.69 45.56
N ALA A 8 0.88 10.84 45.47
CA ALA A 8 0.30 11.31 44.19
C ALA A 8 1.40 11.70 43.18
N ALA A 9 2.48 12.30 43.61
CA ALA A 9 3.64 12.63 42.77
C ALA A 9 4.36 11.35 42.29
N SER A 10 4.49 10.35 43.15
CA SER A 10 5.10 9.06 42.78
C SER A 10 4.28 8.26 41.78
N LEU A 11 2.95 8.25 41.94
CA LEU A 11 2.05 7.62 40.99
C LEU A 11 2.03 8.30 39.63
N ALA A 12 2.07 9.65 39.60
CA ALA A 12 2.14 10.41 38.35
C ALA A 12 3.49 10.20 37.62
N ALA A 13 4.60 10.10 38.38
CA ALA A 13 5.91 9.82 37.79
C ALA A 13 6.01 8.40 37.21
N VAL A 14 5.43 7.40 37.86
CA VAL A 14 5.40 6.01 37.37
C VAL A 14 4.48 5.90 36.16
N ALA A 15 3.31 6.55 36.16
CA ALA A 15 2.42 6.57 35.02
C ALA A 15 3.03 7.33 33.81
N GLY A 16 3.69 8.46 34.07
CA GLY A 16 4.40 9.23 33.02
C GLY A 16 5.56 8.47 32.40
N SER A 17 6.36 7.79 33.21
CA SER A 17 7.47 6.97 32.70
C SER A 17 7.00 5.72 31.95
N ALA A 18 5.88 5.10 32.37
CA ALA A 18 5.30 3.98 31.66
C ALA A 18 4.74 4.40 30.28
N VAL A 19 4.06 5.55 30.20
CA VAL A 19 3.54 6.08 28.94
C VAL A 19 4.66 6.50 27.99
N LEU A 20 5.71 7.18 28.50
CA LEU A 20 6.89 7.56 27.72
C LEU A 20 7.68 6.32 27.27
N GLY A 21 7.86 5.33 28.15
CA GLY A 21 8.52 4.07 27.80
C GLY A 21 7.74 3.28 26.77
N TRP A 22 6.40 3.27 26.84
CA TRP A 22 5.56 2.59 25.85
C TRP A 22 5.58 3.29 24.48
N ARG A 23 5.56 4.64 24.45
CA ARG A 23 5.71 5.41 23.21
C ARG A 23 7.10 5.22 22.59
N TRP A 24 8.16 5.17 23.40
CA TRP A 24 9.52 4.92 22.91
C TRP A 24 9.65 3.50 22.36
N TRP A 25 9.13 2.53 23.10
CA TRP A 25 9.15 1.13 22.70
C TRP A 25 8.26 0.84 21.47
N SER A 26 7.15 1.55 21.29
CA SER A 26 6.32 1.44 20.09
C SER A 26 6.96 2.12 18.88
N GLN A 27 7.74 3.18 19.05
CA GLN A 27 8.48 3.82 17.96
C GLN A 27 9.66 2.96 17.48
N GLU A 28 10.37 2.25 18.37
CA GLU A 28 11.48 1.37 17.99
C GLU A 28 11.02 0.14 17.18
N ARG A 29 9.75 -0.21 17.23
CA ARG A 29 9.16 -1.36 16.51
C ARG A 29 8.41 -1.01 15.23
N GLN A 30 8.41 0.25 14.82
CA GLN A 30 7.85 0.62 13.52
C GLN A 30 8.78 0.10 12.41
N PRO A 31 8.24 -0.60 11.40
CA PRO A 31 9.05 -0.98 10.26
C PRO A 31 9.49 0.27 9.51
N VAL A 32 10.77 0.36 9.23
CA VAL A 32 11.36 1.46 8.47
C VAL A 32 11.77 1.04 7.06
N LEU A 33 11.84 -0.28 6.82
CA LEU A 33 12.04 -0.87 5.51
C LEU A 33 10.89 -1.85 5.24
N LEU A 34 10.19 -1.64 4.14
CA LEU A 34 9.16 -2.53 3.65
C LEU A 34 9.63 -3.19 2.36
N SER A 35 9.32 -4.45 2.20
CA SER A 35 9.65 -5.20 0.98
C SER A 35 8.63 -6.30 0.72
N ALA A 36 8.58 -6.75 -0.52
CA ALA A 36 7.90 -7.97 -0.90
C ALA A 36 8.92 -9.01 -1.32
N ARG A 37 8.79 -10.24 -0.84
CA ARG A 37 9.71 -11.33 -1.18
C ARG A 37 8.98 -12.64 -1.45
N ASP A 38 9.64 -13.49 -2.21
CA ASP A 38 9.25 -14.88 -2.38
C ASP A 38 10.23 -15.78 -1.60
N ASN A 39 9.78 -16.96 -1.19
CA ASN A 39 10.66 -17.99 -0.64
C ASN A 39 11.01 -19.06 -1.70
N ALA A 40 11.81 -20.04 -1.32
CA ALA A 40 12.23 -21.13 -2.20
C ALA A 40 11.06 -22.05 -2.63
N GLN A 41 9.95 -22.03 -1.91
CA GLN A 41 8.72 -22.77 -2.21
C GLN A 41 7.78 -22.00 -3.14
N GLY A 42 8.13 -20.76 -3.53
CA GLY A 42 7.32 -19.91 -4.37
C GLY A 42 6.18 -19.21 -3.61
N GLU A 43 6.21 -19.22 -2.28
CA GLU A 43 5.25 -18.48 -1.46
C GLU A 43 5.63 -17.00 -1.39
N HIS A 44 4.62 -16.12 -1.38
CA HIS A 44 4.77 -14.67 -1.43
C HIS A 44 4.55 -14.04 -0.05
N PHE A 45 5.35 -13.04 0.29
CA PHE A 45 5.28 -12.36 1.59
C PHE A 45 5.41 -10.85 1.46
N ALA A 46 4.56 -10.13 2.22
CA ALA A 46 4.76 -8.74 2.59
C ALA A 46 5.60 -8.71 3.87
N VAL A 47 6.71 -7.98 3.89
CA VAL A 47 7.65 -8.00 5.02
C VAL A 47 8.04 -6.59 5.47
N GLY A 48 8.26 -6.45 6.77
CA GLY A 48 8.77 -5.23 7.40
C GLY A 48 10.01 -5.51 8.24
N TYR A 49 10.98 -4.59 8.17
CA TYR A 49 12.25 -4.69 8.87
C TYR A 49 12.57 -3.40 9.62
N THR A 50 13.38 -3.51 10.67
CA THR A 50 14.09 -2.36 11.26
C THR A 50 15.24 -1.91 10.35
N LEU A 51 15.80 -0.71 10.61
CA LEU A 51 17.03 -0.25 9.94
C LEU A 51 18.24 -1.17 10.22
N ALA A 52 18.23 -1.92 11.31
CA ALA A 52 19.26 -2.90 11.63
C ALA A 52 19.08 -4.22 10.86
N GLY A 53 18.03 -4.36 10.05
CA GLY A 53 17.73 -5.56 9.27
C GLY A 53 16.99 -6.65 10.06
N GLU A 54 16.49 -6.35 11.28
CA GLU A 54 15.67 -7.27 12.04
C GLU A 54 14.27 -7.35 11.42
N GLN A 55 13.79 -8.57 11.12
CA GLN A 55 12.45 -8.79 10.57
C GLN A 55 11.41 -8.61 11.67
N LEU A 56 10.50 -7.66 11.48
CA LEU A 56 9.40 -7.38 12.41
C LEU A 56 8.15 -8.21 12.08
N PHE A 57 7.87 -8.37 10.80
CA PHE A 57 6.78 -9.24 10.33
C PHE A 57 7.08 -9.84 8.95
N ALA A 58 6.45 -10.96 8.65
CA ALA A 58 6.35 -11.56 7.33
C ALA A 58 4.95 -12.12 7.17
N THR A 59 4.12 -11.42 6.40
CA THR A 59 2.72 -11.77 6.20
C THR A 59 2.58 -12.45 4.86
N GLN A 60 2.14 -13.71 4.87
CA GLN A 60 1.92 -14.46 3.65
C GLN A 60 0.75 -13.86 2.87
N VAL A 61 0.92 -13.75 1.56
CA VAL A 61 -0.08 -13.24 0.61
C VAL A 61 -0.20 -14.20 -0.58
N THR A 62 -1.33 -14.15 -1.29
CA THR A 62 -1.66 -15.12 -2.35
C THR A 62 -0.95 -14.83 -3.66
N ALA A 63 -0.57 -13.58 -3.93
CA ALA A 63 0.12 -13.21 -5.15
C ALA A 63 1.35 -12.33 -4.87
N ARG A 64 2.32 -12.37 -5.76
CA ARG A 64 3.52 -11.55 -5.69
C ARG A 64 3.17 -10.07 -5.74
N CYS A 65 3.73 -9.29 -4.83
CA CYS A 65 3.61 -7.83 -4.84
C CYS A 65 4.70 -7.17 -5.69
N HIS A 66 4.43 -5.91 -6.10
CA HIS A 66 5.31 -5.13 -6.96
C HIS A 66 5.81 -3.86 -6.27
N ASP A 67 4.89 -3.03 -5.78
CA ASP A 67 5.20 -1.76 -5.11
C ASP A 67 4.47 -1.68 -3.76
N ILE A 68 4.84 -0.69 -2.95
CA ILE A 68 4.30 -0.52 -1.60
C ILE A 68 3.92 0.95 -1.42
N CYS A 69 2.64 1.18 -1.21
CA CYS A 69 2.10 2.50 -0.93
C CYS A 69 1.81 2.65 0.56
N VAL A 70 2.57 3.52 1.24
CA VAL A 70 2.41 3.78 2.68
C VAL A 70 1.37 4.88 2.90
N HIS A 71 0.47 4.68 3.87
CA HIS A 71 -0.51 5.69 4.27
C HIS A 71 0.20 6.87 4.96
N PRO A 72 -0.17 8.14 4.68
CA PRO A 72 0.58 9.31 5.14
C PRO A 72 0.56 9.54 6.66
N SER A 73 -0.41 9.00 7.40
CA SER A 73 -0.56 9.26 8.84
C SER A 73 -0.93 8.04 9.69
N LEU A 74 -1.46 6.97 9.10
CA LEU A 74 -1.78 5.72 9.80
C LEU A 74 -0.68 4.68 9.56
N PRO A 75 -0.49 3.72 10.48
CA PRO A 75 0.49 2.64 10.29
C PRO A 75 -0.05 1.57 9.33
N LEU A 76 -0.38 1.99 8.12
CA LEU A 76 -0.94 1.14 7.07
C LEU A 76 -0.09 1.22 5.81
N ALA A 77 0.01 0.11 5.09
CA ALA A 77 0.53 0.11 3.74
C ALA A 77 -0.26 -0.83 2.84
N LEU A 78 -0.46 -0.43 1.59
CA LEU A 78 -0.92 -1.31 0.54
C LEU A 78 0.28 -1.91 -0.19
N PHE A 79 0.38 -3.22 -0.17
CA PHE A 79 1.29 -3.99 -1.02
C PHE A 79 0.54 -4.31 -2.32
N THR A 80 0.90 -3.62 -3.38
CA THR A 80 0.20 -3.73 -4.67
C THR A 80 0.58 -5.02 -5.39
N GLY A 81 -0.43 -5.72 -5.89
CA GLY A 81 -0.21 -6.95 -6.65
C GLY A 81 0.51 -6.68 -7.98
N ARG A 82 1.45 -7.56 -8.30
CA ARG A 82 2.16 -7.49 -9.57
C ARG A 82 1.28 -8.00 -10.69
N ARG A 83 1.18 -7.25 -11.79
CA ARG A 83 0.41 -7.68 -12.98
C ARG A 83 0.74 -9.13 -13.39
N PRO A 84 -0.22 -9.93 -13.78
CA PRO A 84 -1.65 -9.64 -13.95
C PRO A 84 -2.49 -9.91 -12.69
N SER A 85 -2.00 -9.60 -11.49
CA SER A 85 -2.73 -9.85 -10.24
C SER A 85 -4.03 -9.04 -10.19
N THR A 86 -5.09 -9.69 -9.72
CA THR A 86 -6.35 -9.06 -9.36
C THR A 86 -6.43 -8.67 -7.89
N GLU A 87 -5.38 -8.96 -7.11
CA GLU A 87 -5.32 -8.75 -5.67
C GLU A 87 -4.20 -7.79 -5.26
N SER A 88 -4.46 -7.00 -4.20
CA SER A 88 -3.50 -6.18 -3.46
C SER A 88 -3.82 -6.25 -1.97
N TYR A 89 -2.86 -6.01 -1.08
CA TYR A 89 -2.96 -6.39 0.33
C TYR A 89 -2.73 -5.19 1.24
N LEU A 90 -3.76 -4.81 2.02
CA LEU A 90 -3.66 -3.78 3.04
C LEU A 90 -3.15 -4.39 4.34
N ILE A 91 -2.00 -3.94 4.80
CA ILE A 91 -1.28 -4.48 5.97
C ILE A 91 -1.20 -3.41 7.06
N ASP A 92 -1.48 -3.81 8.29
CA ASP A 92 -1.17 -3.05 9.50
C ASP A 92 0.33 -3.17 9.78
N LEU A 93 1.06 -2.08 9.72
CA LEU A 93 2.52 -2.05 9.87
C LEU A 93 2.99 -2.25 11.32
N GLN A 94 2.14 -2.06 12.32
CA GLN A 94 2.49 -2.29 13.72
C GLN A 94 2.47 -3.77 14.08
N THR A 95 1.51 -4.50 13.51
CA THR A 95 1.25 -5.91 13.85
C THR A 95 1.65 -6.89 12.76
N GLY A 96 1.86 -6.39 11.54
CA GLY A 96 2.02 -7.22 10.34
C GLY A 96 0.71 -7.87 9.86
N ARG A 97 -0.43 -7.56 10.48
CA ARG A 97 -1.69 -8.24 10.16
C ARG A 97 -2.23 -7.80 8.80
N LEU A 98 -2.62 -8.77 7.98
CA LEU A 98 -3.42 -8.52 6.79
C LEU A 98 -4.82 -8.03 7.21
N LEU A 99 -5.14 -6.79 6.91
CA LEU A 99 -6.44 -6.18 7.20
C LEU A 99 -7.45 -6.48 6.12
N GLN A 100 -7.01 -6.41 4.86
CA GLN A 100 -7.89 -6.59 3.71
C GLN A 100 -7.10 -7.04 2.49
N THR A 101 -7.69 -7.96 1.72
CA THR A 101 -7.31 -8.18 0.31
C THR A 101 -8.25 -7.33 -0.55
N LEU A 102 -7.68 -6.36 -1.27
CA LEU A 102 -8.40 -5.61 -2.29
C LEU A 102 -8.47 -6.47 -3.53
N VAL A 103 -9.64 -6.54 -4.11
CA VAL A 103 -9.88 -7.28 -5.37
C VAL A 103 -10.41 -6.32 -6.42
N THR A 104 -9.82 -6.33 -7.61
CA THR A 104 -10.31 -5.54 -8.76
C THR A 104 -11.66 -6.09 -9.27
N PRO A 105 -12.45 -5.30 -10.01
CA PRO A 105 -13.54 -5.84 -10.81
C PRO A 105 -13.08 -6.97 -11.74
N ALA A 106 -14.01 -7.82 -12.20
CA ALA A 106 -13.69 -9.02 -12.96
C ALA A 106 -12.91 -8.75 -14.27
N ASN A 107 -13.12 -7.57 -14.87
CA ASN A 107 -12.46 -7.16 -16.11
C ASN A 107 -11.26 -6.21 -15.86
N ARG A 108 -10.59 -6.32 -14.73
CA ARG A 108 -9.43 -5.47 -14.35
C ARG A 108 -8.33 -6.32 -13.76
N HIS A 109 -7.09 -5.86 -13.92
CA HIS A 109 -5.98 -6.29 -13.08
C HIS A 109 -5.11 -5.10 -12.67
N PHE A 110 -4.45 -5.21 -11.52
CA PHE A 110 -3.51 -4.21 -11.04
C PHE A 110 -2.28 -4.14 -11.96
N GLN A 111 -1.77 -2.92 -12.15
CA GLN A 111 -0.49 -2.67 -12.85
C GLN A 111 0.71 -2.54 -11.91
N GLY A 112 0.46 -2.60 -10.60
CA GLY A 112 1.50 -2.74 -9.59
C GLY A 112 1.79 -1.48 -8.77
N HIS A 113 1.19 -0.34 -9.06
CA HIS A 113 1.42 0.91 -8.33
C HIS A 113 0.12 1.51 -7.78
N ALA A 114 0.27 2.22 -6.65
CA ALA A 114 -0.82 2.97 -6.03
C ALA A 114 -0.26 4.15 -5.24
N VAL A 115 -1.12 5.14 -4.93
CA VAL A 115 -0.78 6.27 -4.06
C VAL A 115 -1.98 6.71 -3.24
N PHE A 116 -1.77 7.03 -1.97
CA PHE A 116 -2.76 7.73 -1.17
C PHE A 116 -2.76 9.23 -1.48
N ASP A 117 -3.90 9.89 -1.32
CA ASP A 117 -3.93 11.35 -1.24
C ASP A 117 -3.22 11.85 0.03
N ALA A 118 -2.94 13.15 0.10
CA ALA A 118 -2.19 13.74 1.21
C ALA A 118 -2.89 13.59 2.58
N ARG A 119 -4.22 13.37 2.59
CA ARG A 119 -5.01 13.14 3.81
C ARG A 119 -5.15 11.67 4.16
N GLY A 120 -4.79 10.78 3.24
CA GLY A 120 -4.98 9.34 3.40
C GLY A 120 -6.43 8.87 3.27
N GLU A 121 -7.34 9.76 2.85
CA GLU A 121 -8.75 9.43 2.72
C GLU A 121 -9.03 8.58 1.48
N ARG A 122 -8.24 8.75 0.43
CA ARG A 122 -8.39 8.03 -0.84
C ARG A 122 -7.08 7.42 -1.29
N LEU A 123 -7.21 6.24 -1.88
CA LEU A 123 -6.14 5.55 -2.59
C LEU A 123 -6.48 5.49 -4.07
N TYR A 124 -5.46 5.64 -4.91
CA TYR A 124 -5.53 5.56 -6.36
C TYR A 124 -4.62 4.44 -6.82
N SER A 125 -5.14 3.46 -7.58
CA SER A 125 -4.38 2.32 -8.08
C SER A 125 -4.30 2.33 -9.60
N THR A 126 -3.14 1.98 -10.16
CA THR A 126 -3.01 1.74 -11.59
C THR A 126 -3.57 0.39 -11.96
N GLU A 127 -4.43 0.35 -12.96
CA GLU A 127 -5.13 -0.84 -13.42
C GLU A 127 -5.21 -0.89 -14.94
N ASN A 128 -5.41 -2.07 -15.47
CA ASN A 128 -5.66 -2.26 -16.89
C ASN A 128 -7.01 -2.92 -17.12
N ASP A 129 -7.74 -2.45 -18.12
CA ASP A 129 -8.95 -3.08 -18.58
C ASP A 129 -8.61 -4.33 -19.40
N THR A 130 -9.18 -5.48 -19.04
CA THR A 130 -8.91 -6.74 -19.75
C THR A 130 -9.86 -6.96 -20.92
N ASP A 131 -11.01 -6.30 -20.95
CA ASP A 131 -11.95 -6.32 -22.06
C ASP A 131 -11.53 -5.35 -23.17
N GLU A 132 -10.87 -4.24 -22.77
CA GLU A 132 -10.29 -3.24 -23.67
C GLU A 132 -8.78 -3.06 -23.35
N PRO A 133 -7.89 -3.97 -23.80
CA PRO A 133 -6.48 -4.00 -23.39
C PRO A 133 -5.66 -2.72 -23.68
N GLY A 134 -6.22 -1.77 -24.43
CA GLY A 134 -5.64 -0.43 -24.63
C GLY A 134 -6.12 0.63 -23.65
N ARG A 135 -7.02 0.28 -22.72
CA ARG A 135 -7.62 1.23 -21.78
C ARG A 135 -6.94 1.14 -20.40
N GLY A 136 -6.14 2.14 -20.08
CA GLY A 136 -5.61 2.30 -18.73
C GLY A 136 -6.64 2.95 -17.79
N VAL A 137 -6.73 2.42 -16.58
CA VAL A 137 -7.69 2.85 -15.55
C VAL A 137 -6.95 3.20 -14.26
N ILE A 138 -7.45 4.21 -13.56
CA ILE A 138 -7.07 4.54 -12.19
C ILE A 138 -8.25 4.20 -11.30
N GLY A 139 -8.12 3.12 -10.52
CA GLY A 139 -9.11 2.73 -9.54
C GLY A 139 -9.09 3.69 -8.34
N VAL A 140 -10.25 4.20 -7.92
CA VAL A 140 -10.39 5.09 -6.77
C VAL A 140 -11.03 4.34 -5.62
N TRP A 141 -10.35 4.35 -4.47
CA TRP A 141 -10.76 3.66 -3.27
C TRP A 141 -10.88 4.66 -2.11
N GLN A 142 -11.96 4.59 -1.34
CA GLN A 142 -12.19 5.39 -0.14
C GLN A 142 -11.81 4.57 1.10
N LEU A 143 -10.97 5.12 1.97
CA LEU A 143 -10.68 4.53 3.27
C LEU A 143 -11.78 4.93 4.26
N ASP A 144 -12.40 3.94 4.89
CA ASP A 144 -13.42 4.16 5.92
C ASP A 144 -12.82 4.20 7.34
N THR A 145 -13.66 4.52 8.32
CA THR A 145 -13.26 4.60 9.74
C THR A 145 -12.89 3.24 10.35
N ALA A 146 -13.26 2.13 9.71
CA ALA A 146 -12.86 0.79 10.08
C ALA A 146 -11.54 0.35 9.41
N GLN A 147 -10.84 1.27 8.75
CA GLN A 147 -9.61 1.04 7.98
C GLN A 147 -9.80 0.02 6.84
N ARG A 148 -10.93 0.14 6.13
CA ARG A 148 -11.24 -0.67 4.95
C ARG A 148 -11.30 0.22 3.73
N LEU A 149 -10.69 -0.23 2.64
CA LEU A 149 -10.72 0.43 1.35
C LEU A 149 -11.92 -0.09 0.55
N GLN A 150 -12.80 0.81 0.15
CA GLN A 150 -13.97 0.51 -0.69
C GLN A 150 -13.79 1.20 -2.03
N ARG A 151 -13.99 0.46 -3.12
CA ARG A 151 -13.95 1.04 -4.46
C ARG A 151 -15.14 1.98 -4.63
N VAL A 152 -14.86 3.21 -5.07
CA VAL A 152 -15.89 4.26 -5.21
C VAL A 152 -15.96 4.84 -6.62
N ASP A 153 -14.88 4.75 -7.42
CA ASP A 153 -14.86 5.34 -8.76
C ASP A 153 -13.76 4.72 -9.64
N ASP A 154 -13.83 5.00 -10.93
CA ASP A 154 -12.84 4.69 -11.96
C ASP A 154 -12.54 5.96 -12.76
N LEU A 155 -11.26 6.31 -12.91
CA LEU A 155 -10.81 7.39 -13.77
C LEU A 155 -10.04 6.82 -14.96
N SER A 156 -10.09 7.50 -16.10
CA SER A 156 -9.21 7.16 -17.23
C SER A 156 -7.77 7.59 -16.91
N SER A 157 -6.79 6.74 -17.23
CA SER A 157 -5.39 7.17 -17.23
C SER A 157 -5.00 7.99 -18.46
N HIS A 158 -5.93 8.11 -19.41
CA HIS A 158 -5.72 8.76 -20.73
C HIS A 158 -4.61 8.14 -21.57
N GLY A 159 -4.22 6.91 -21.28
CA GLY A 159 -3.18 6.18 -22.03
C GLY A 159 -3.25 4.68 -21.81
N VAL A 160 -2.26 3.98 -22.36
CA VAL A 160 -2.16 2.52 -22.33
C VAL A 160 -1.17 2.08 -21.28
N GLY A 161 -1.57 1.12 -20.43
CA GLY A 161 -0.69 0.51 -19.44
C GLY A 161 -0.16 1.51 -18.41
N PRO A 162 -1.02 2.13 -17.58
CA PRO A 162 -0.59 3.06 -16.54
C PRO A 162 0.37 2.34 -15.60
N HIS A 163 1.58 2.85 -15.46
CA HIS A 163 2.61 2.22 -14.66
C HIS A 163 2.80 2.93 -13.33
N GLN A 164 3.28 4.17 -13.33
CA GLN A 164 3.51 4.93 -12.11
C GLN A 164 2.55 6.11 -12.02
N LEU A 165 2.20 6.47 -10.78
CA LEU A 165 1.40 7.66 -10.50
C LEU A 165 1.94 8.38 -9.26
N LEU A 166 1.83 9.70 -9.26
CA LEU A 166 2.24 10.53 -8.13
C LEU A 166 1.41 11.83 -8.06
N TRP A 167 1.30 12.37 -6.85
CA TRP A 167 0.73 13.70 -6.65
C TRP A 167 1.76 14.78 -6.89
N LEU A 168 1.38 15.84 -7.59
CA LEU A 168 2.16 17.07 -7.59
C LEU A 168 2.11 17.75 -6.21
N PRO A 169 3.07 18.67 -5.93
CA PRO A 169 3.10 19.37 -4.64
C PRO A 169 1.84 20.19 -4.32
N ASP A 170 1.01 20.48 -5.31
CA ASP A 170 -0.28 21.17 -5.12
C ASP A 170 -1.34 20.29 -4.41
N GLY A 171 -1.09 18.97 -4.29
CA GLY A 171 -1.98 18.00 -3.69
C GLY A 171 -3.33 17.83 -4.42
N LYS A 172 -3.43 18.32 -5.67
CA LYS A 172 -4.65 18.29 -6.48
C LYS A 172 -4.47 17.63 -7.83
N THR A 173 -3.24 17.67 -8.36
CA THR A 173 -2.92 17.13 -9.68
C THR A 173 -2.24 15.78 -9.53
N LEU A 174 -2.88 14.73 -10.04
CA LEU A 174 -2.33 13.38 -10.14
C LEU A 174 -1.66 13.22 -11.51
N VAL A 175 -0.37 12.93 -11.51
CA VAL A 175 0.38 12.61 -12.73
C VAL A 175 0.45 11.12 -12.89
N VAL A 176 0.18 10.62 -14.09
CA VAL A 176 0.23 9.21 -14.43
C VAL A 176 1.19 9.01 -15.60
N ALA A 177 2.14 8.09 -15.44
CA ALA A 177 3.02 7.66 -16.52
C ALA A 177 2.45 6.39 -17.16
N ASN A 178 1.98 6.48 -18.39
CA ASN A 178 1.51 5.35 -19.15
C ASN A 178 2.68 4.75 -19.96
N GLY A 179 2.95 3.46 -19.77
CA GLY A 179 4.05 2.76 -20.46
C GLY A 179 3.79 2.44 -21.92
N GLY A 180 2.55 2.62 -22.38
CA GLY A 180 2.18 2.35 -23.77
C GLY A 180 2.10 0.86 -24.14
N ILE A 181 2.25 -0.04 -23.18
CA ILE A 181 2.28 -1.48 -23.42
C ILE A 181 0.91 -2.08 -23.14
N ARG A 182 0.32 -2.69 -24.15
CA ARG A 182 -0.85 -3.56 -24.01
C ARG A 182 -0.36 -4.92 -23.50
N THR A 183 -0.94 -5.38 -22.41
CA THR A 183 -0.58 -6.66 -21.79
C THR A 183 -1.74 -7.65 -21.96
N GLU A 184 -1.43 -8.87 -22.32
CA GLU A 184 -2.40 -9.96 -22.37
C GLU A 184 -3.03 -10.20 -20.99
N SER A 185 -4.32 -10.48 -20.94
CA SER A 185 -5.11 -10.48 -19.69
C SER A 185 -4.72 -11.58 -18.70
N GLY A 186 -4.29 -12.72 -19.19
CA GLY A 186 -3.93 -13.89 -18.36
C GLY A 186 -2.43 -14.05 -18.12
N SER A 187 -1.60 -13.19 -18.72
CA SER A 187 -0.16 -13.30 -18.67
C SER A 187 0.54 -11.93 -18.55
N ARG A 188 1.84 -11.93 -18.77
CA ARG A 188 2.65 -10.70 -18.83
C ARG A 188 3.15 -10.41 -20.25
N GLU A 189 2.61 -11.13 -21.22
CA GLU A 189 2.99 -10.95 -22.61
C GLU A 189 2.59 -9.58 -23.11
N ALA A 190 3.53 -8.91 -23.77
CA ALA A 190 3.32 -7.60 -24.37
C ALA A 190 2.80 -7.80 -25.80
N LEU A 191 1.66 -7.17 -26.11
CA LEU A 191 0.95 -7.38 -27.38
C LEU A 191 1.33 -6.36 -28.46
N ASN A 192 2.08 -5.30 -28.13
CA ASN A 192 2.34 -4.16 -29.04
C ASN A 192 3.73 -3.55 -28.90
N LEU A 193 4.77 -4.36 -28.68
CA LEU A 193 6.14 -3.83 -28.48
C LEU A 193 6.63 -2.99 -29.66
N ASP A 194 6.19 -3.30 -30.88
CA ASP A 194 6.56 -2.57 -32.11
C ASP A 194 5.75 -1.27 -32.32
N ALA A 195 4.72 -1.05 -31.50
CA ALA A 195 3.78 0.08 -31.60
C ALA A 195 3.41 0.63 -30.21
N MET A 196 4.38 0.76 -29.31
CA MET A 196 4.14 1.35 -27.98
C MET A 196 3.84 2.85 -28.11
N GLU A 197 2.87 3.33 -27.33
CA GLU A 197 2.46 4.73 -27.26
C GLU A 197 2.56 5.23 -25.79
N PRO A 198 3.77 5.44 -25.26
CA PRO A 198 3.92 5.96 -23.90
C PRO A 198 3.44 7.42 -23.81
N SER A 199 2.82 7.78 -22.67
CA SER A 199 2.32 9.13 -22.41
C SER A 199 2.31 9.51 -20.93
#